data_660c9ee92a64bfb4861d796f44b2920b
#
_entry.id   660c9ee92a64bfb4861d796f44b2920b
#
_cell.length_a   1.000
_cell.length_b   1.000
_cell.length_c   1.000
_cell.angle_alpha   90.00
_cell.angle_beta   90.00
_cell.angle_gamma   90.00
#
_symmetry.space_group_name_H-M   'P 1'
#
loop_
_entity.id
_entity.type
_entity.pdbx_description
1 polymer ?
#
loop_
_entity_poly.entity_id
_entity_poly.type
_entity_poly.pdbx_seq_one_letter_code
_entity_poly.pdbx_strand_id
1 'polypeptide(L)'
;MELPFAESWKIKMVEPIRKSTRQEREQWLKEAHYNVFQLKSEQVYIDLITDSGTGAMSDRQWAGIMLGDESYAGASSFFKLKEVITRLTGFEYVIPTHQGRAAENVLFSYLVHEGDIIPGNSHFDTTKGHIESRKAIALDCMIDEARQTQLEIPFKGNVDPAKLEKALQEHHSRIPFIIVTITNNTAGGQPVSMQNLREVRNIADKYNKPVIFDSARFAENAYFIKTREEGYQDKSIKEITKEMFALADGMTMSAKKDGIVNMGGFIATRRQDWYEGAKGFCVQFEGYLTYGSMNGRDMNALAIGLDENTEFNNLETRIRQIEYLAKKLDEYGIPYQRPAGGHAIFVDAPKVLTHVPKEEFPAQTLTVELYLEAGIRGCEIGYLLADRDPVTRENRFNGLDLLRLAIPRRVYTDNHMNVIAAALKNVYDRRETITRGVRITWEAPLMRHFTVQLERL
;
A
#
# COMPACT_ATOMS: atom_id res chain seq x y z
N MET A 1 15.18 -6.44 -35.58
CA MET A 1 15.52 -6.55 -34.14
C MET A 1 14.49 -5.75 -33.39
N GLU A 2 13.79 -6.35 -32.44
CA GLU A 2 12.87 -5.66 -31.55
C GLU A 2 13.68 -4.71 -30.64
N LEU A 3 13.19 -3.47 -30.47
CA LEU A 3 13.86 -2.49 -29.62
C LEU A 3 13.70 -2.88 -28.14
N PRO A 4 14.76 -2.70 -27.31
CA PRO A 4 14.64 -2.92 -25.88
C PRO A 4 13.66 -1.92 -25.26
N PHE A 5 13.06 -2.33 -24.14
CA PHE A 5 12.20 -1.46 -23.34
C PHE A 5 12.98 -0.29 -22.72
N ALA A 6 12.36 0.87 -22.66
CA ALA A 6 12.83 2.04 -21.91
C ALA A 6 11.68 2.73 -21.20
N GLU A 7 12.00 3.54 -20.21
CA GLU A 7 11.02 4.31 -19.43
C GLU A 7 10.23 5.28 -20.32
N SER A 8 8.96 5.49 -19.97
CA SER A 8 8.04 6.43 -20.66
C SER A 8 8.26 7.91 -20.25
N TRP A 9 9.32 8.21 -19.51
CA TRP A 9 9.63 9.55 -19.00
C TRP A 9 11.12 9.86 -19.08
N LYS A 10 11.45 11.15 -18.97
CA LYS A 10 12.83 11.65 -18.83
C LYS A 10 12.98 12.55 -17.61
N ILE A 11 14.15 12.52 -17.00
CA ILE A 11 14.46 13.27 -15.78
C ILE A 11 14.63 14.75 -16.09
N LYS A 12 13.92 15.62 -15.33
CA LYS A 12 14.08 17.09 -15.37
C LYS A 12 14.58 17.68 -14.05
N MET A 13 14.36 17.01 -12.93
CA MET A 13 14.76 17.47 -11.60
C MET A 13 15.44 16.34 -10.86
N VAL A 14 16.47 16.63 -10.10
CA VAL A 14 17.24 15.66 -9.34
C VAL A 14 17.38 16.10 -7.89
N GLU A 15 17.33 15.13 -6.98
CA GLU A 15 17.64 15.27 -5.56
C GLU A 15 18.92 14.48 -5.27
N PRO A 16 20.01 15.13 -4.81
CA PRO A 16 21.25 14.43 -4.50
C PRO A 16 21.08 13.46 -3.33
N ILE A 17 21.61 12.26 -3.47
CA ILE A 17 21.66 11.25 -2.41
C ILE A 17 23.10 10.96 -2.01
N ARG A 18 23.32 10.65 -0.72
CA ARG A 18 24.67 10.44 -0.16
C ARG A 18 24.91 8.97 0.16
N LYS A 19 26.07 8.45 -0.24
CA LYS A 19 26.59 7.19 0.27
C LYS A 19 27.25 7.42 1.63
N SER A 20 27.02 6.48 2.55
CA SER A 20 27.61 6.46 3.89
C SER A 20 28.57 5.28 4.05
N THR A 21 29.48 5.37 5.01
CA THR A 21 30.29 4.27 5.45
C THR A 21 29.49 3.31 6.34
N ARG A 22 29.96 2.06 6.47
CA ARG A 22 29.34 1.09 7.39
C ARG A 22 29.36 1.59 8.84
N GLN A 23 30.47 2.21 9.27
CA GLN A 23 30.62 2.75 10.62
C GLN A 23 29.59 3.84 10.94
N GLU A 24 29.33 4.78 9.98
CA GLU A 24 28.26 5.77 10.12
C GLU A 24 26.89 5.09 10.29
N ARG A 25 26.58 4.08 9.47
CA ARG A 25 25.30 3.37 9.53
C ARG A 25 25.11 2.58 10.83
N GLU A 26 26.16 1.96 11.35
CA GLU A 26 26.12 1.28 12.65
C GLU A 26 25.81 2.25 13.78
N GLN A 27 26.45 3.43 13.78
CA GLN A 27 26.16 4.49 14.75
C GLN A 27 24.71 4.98 14.66
N TRP A 28 24.23 5.31 13.45
CA TRP A 28 22.89 5.81 13.25
C TRP A 28 21.79 4.80 13.61
N LEU A 29 21.98 3.52 13.27
CA LEU A 29 21.03 2.48 13.68
C LEU A 29 20.97 2.30 15.18
N LYS A 30 22.09 2.39 15.87
CA LYS A 30 22.12 2.33 17.33
C LYS A 30 21.37 3.51 17.94
N GLU A 31 21.57 4.73 17.44
CA GLU A 31 20.84 5.93 17.84
C GLU A 31 19.34 5.82 17.54
N ALA A 32 18.99 5.17 16.45
CA ALA A 32 17.61 4.88 16.02
C ALA A 32 16.99 3.66 16.74
N HIS A 33 17.63 3.11 17.76
CA HIS A 33 17.18 1.89 18.46
C HIS A 33 16.82 0.74 17.51
N TYR A 34 17.59 0.55 16.43
CA TYR A 34 17.38 -0.45 15.38
C TYR A 34 16.00 -0.41 14.73
N ASN A 35 15.28 0.71 14.85
CA ASN A 35 14.04 1.00 14.13
C ASN A 35 14.33 1.96 12.97
N VAL A 36 14.23 1.45 11.74
CA VAL A 36 14.54 2.22 10.53
C VAL A 36 13.64 3.44 10.29
N PHE A 37 12.46 3.50 10.95
CA PHE A 37 11.60 4.69 10.93
C PHE A 37 12.21 5.89 11.67
N GLN A 38 13.14 5.66 12.59
CA GLN A 38 13.81 6.71 13.37
C GLN A 38 15.04 7.29 12.65
N LEU A 39 15.46 6.70 11.53
CA LEU A 39 16.55 7.23 10.72
C LEU A 39 16.13 8.53 10.02
N LYS A 40 17.01 9.51 9.99
CA LYS A 40 16.82 10.73 9.21
C LYS A 40 16.99 10.43 7.71
N SER A 41 16.31 11.19 6.84
CA SER A 41 16.39 10.98 5.38
C SER A 41 17.84 11.10 4.85
N GLU A 42 18.63 12.02 5.36
CA GLU A 42 20.05 12.22 5.00
C GLU A 42 20.97 11.04 5.37
N GLN A 43 20.50 10.15 6.24
CA GLN A 43 21.21 8.93 6.65
C GLN A 43 20.92 7.74 5.74
N VAL A 44 20.00 7.89 4.79
CA VAL A 44 19.54 6.83 3.89
C VAL A 44 20.05 7.06 2.48
N TYR A 45 20.65 6.04 1.87
CA TYR A 45 21.15 6.11 0.49
C TYR A 45 20.04 5.80 -0.52
N ILE A 46 19.35 4.68 -0.36
CA ILE A 46 18.20 4.31 -1.19
C ILE A 46 17.01 4.06 -0.25
N ASP A 47 15.97 4.86 -0.38
CA ASP A 47 14.82 4.82 0.52
C ASP A 47 13.64 4.06 -0.09
N LEU A 48 13.42 2.85 0.43
CA LEU A 48 12.36 1.95 0.02
C LEU A 48 11.36 1.64 1.15
N ILE A 49 11.32 2.52 2.17
CA ILE A 49 10.41 2.33 3.31
C ILE A 49 8.95 2.41 2.86
N THR A 50 8.66 3.25 1.88
CA THR A 50 7.31 3.44 1.35
C THR A 50 7.33 4.03 -0.06
N ASP A 51 6.29 3.72 -0.86
CA ASP A 51 5.97 4.39 -2.12
C ASP A 51 4.93 5.52 -1.92
N SER A 52 4.54 5.79 -0.67
CA SER A 52 3.48 6.74 -0.34
C SER A 52 4.01 8.16 -0.19
N GLY A 53 3.70 9.03 -1.15
CA GLY A 53 4.09 10.45 -1.12
C GLY A 53 5.56 10.70 -1.46
N THR A 54 6.26 9.70 -1.95
CA THR A 54 7.70 9.73 -2.26
C THR A 54 7.99 9.65 -3.76
N GLY A 55 6.95 9.56 -4.61
CA GLY A 55 7.09 9.55 -6.06
C GLY A 55 7.38 10.94 -6.65
N ALA A 56 7.91 10.94 -7.88
CA ALA A 56 8.18 12.17 -8.62
C ALA A 56 6.95 12.58 -9.44
N MET A 57 6.47 13.80 -9.22
CA MET A 57 5.39 14.41 -10.00
C MET A 57 5.87 14.78 -11.40
N SER A 58 4.96 14.75 -12.37
CA SER A 58 5.20 15.20 -13.74
C SER A 58 5.31 16.73 -13.82
N ASP A 59 5.86 17.21 -14.95
CA ASP A 59 5.86 18.65 -15.26
C ASP A 59 4.44 19.24 -15.37
N ARG A 60 3.45 18.43 -15.79
CA ARG A 60 2.03 18.83 -15.82
C ARG A 60 1.47 18.97 -14.40
N GLN A 61 1.83 18.06 -13.48
CA GLN A 61 1.44 18.19 -12.08
C GLN A 61 2.05 19.41 -11.44
N TRP A 62 3.33 19.72 -11.69
CA TRP A 62 3.98 20.95 -11.23
C TRP A 62 3.31 22.20 -11.81
N ALA A 63 2.95 22.21 -13.10
CA ALA A 63 2.16 23.30 -13.70
C ALA A 63 0.78 23.41 -13.03
N GLY A 64 0.14 22.28 -12.74
CA GLY A 64 -1.14 22.23 -12.01
C GLY A 64 -1.06 22.85 -10.61
N ILE A 65 0.06 22.63 -9.89
CA ILE A 65 0.33 23.27 -8.60
C ILE A 65 0.34 24.80 -8.75
N MET A 66 0.98 25.32 -9.78
CA MET A 66 1.06 26.77 -10.01
C MET A 66 -0.28 27.41 -10.39
N LEU A 67 -1.24 26.61 -10.88
CA LEU A 67 -2.57 27.05 -11.30
C LEU A 67 -3.67 26.78 -10.25
N GLY A 68 -3.35 26.13 -9.15
CA GLY A 68 -4.29 25.84 -8.07
C GLY A 68 -4.75 27.11 -7.36
N ASP A 69 -6.05 27.19 -7.06
CA ASP A 69 -6.64 28.30 -6.32
C ASP A 69 -6.57 28.10 -4.80
N GLU A 70 -6.53 29.20 -4.08
CA GLU A 70 -6.45 29.23 -2.61
C GLU A 70 -7.83 29.58 -2.01
N SER A 71 -8.79 28.67 -2.09
CA SER A 71 -10.13 28.87 -1.53
C SER A 71 -10.47 27.80 -0.51
N TYR A 72 -10.85 28.19 0.70
CA TYR A 72 -11.30 27.27 1.75
C TYR A 72 -12.62 26.59 1.40
N ALA A 73 -13.52 27.28 0.72
CA ALA A 73 -14.82 26.78 0.33
C ALA A 73 -15.08 27.03 -1.15
N GLY A 74 -15.46 25.98 -1.89
CA GLY A 74 -15.83 26.08 -3.29
C GLY A 74 -14.65 26.28 -4.24
N ALA A 75 -13.45 25.78 -3.91
CA ALA A 75 -12.28 25.84 -4.76
C ALA A 75 -12.55 25.26 -6.15
N SER A 76 -12.16 25.95 -7.21
CA SER A 76 -12.28 25.44 -8.59
C SER A 76 -11.43 24.18 -8.80
N SER A 77 -10.32 24.08 -8.07
CA SER A 77 -9.46 22.90 -8.06
C SER A 77 -10.17 21.65 -7.50
N PHE A 78 -11.04 21.83 -6.49
CA PHE A 78 -11.88 20.73 -5.99
C PHE A 78 -12.83 20.18 -7.07
N PHE A 79 -13.50 21.05 -7.80
CA PHE A 79 -14.43 20.62 -8.84
C PHE A 79 -13.72 19.92 -9.99
N LYS A 80 -12.52 20.34 -10.37
CA LYS A 80 -11.68 19.62 -11.34
C LYS A 80 -11.29 18.23 -10.83
N LEU A 81 -10.87 18.13 -9.57
CA LEU A 81 -10.56 16.84 -8.95
C LEU A 81 -11.80 15.93 -8.93
N LYS A 82 -12.95 16.45 -8.49
CA LYS A 82 -14.21 15.72 -8.48
C LYS A 82 -14.60 15.22 -9.87
N GLU A 83 -14.45 16.04 -10.90
CA GLU A 83 -14.73 15.66 -12.29
C GLU A 83 -13.88 14.45 -12.73
N VAL A 84 -12.57 14.48 -12.45
CA VAL A 84 -11.67 13.37 -12.79
C VAL A 84 -12.04 12.11 -12.02
N ILE A 85 -12.29 12.19 -10.72
CA ILE A 85 -12.71 11.05 -9.90
C ILE A 85 -14.01 10.45 -10.44
N THR A 86 -15.02 11.28 -10.69
CA THR A 86 -16.32 10.82 -11.22
C THR A 86 -16.17 10.16 -12.59
N ARG A 87 -15.34 10.72 -13.47
CA ARG A 87 -15.09 10.17 -14.80
C ARG A 87 -14.41 8.80 -14.74
N LEU A 88 -13.44 8.61 -13.85
CA LEU A 88 -12.70 7.36 -13.70
C LEU A 88 -13.49 6.28 -12.97
N THR A 89 -14.30 6.64 -11.96
CA THR A 89 -14.92 5.69 -11.03
C THR A 89 -16.43 5.58 -11.18
N GLY A 90 -17.10 6.61 -11.70
CA GLY A 90 -18.54 6.72 -11.71
C GLY A 90 -19.17 7.13 -10.35
N PHE A 91 -18.35 7.50 -9.36
CA PHE A 91 -18.85 7.98 -8.08
C PHE A 91 -19.15 9.48 -8.11
N GLU A 92 -20.31 9.88 -7.63
CA GLU A 92 -20.80 11.27 -7.69
C GLU A 92 -20.45 12.09 -6.45
N TYR A 93 -20.37 11.43 -5.29
CA TYR A 93 -20.10 12.09 -4.01
C TYR A 93 -18.63 11.94 -3.64
N VAL A 94 -17.92 13.05 -3.47
CA VAL A 94 -16.49 13.09 -3.16
C VAL A 94 -16.24 13.94 -1.92
N ILE A 95 -15.47 13.42 -0.97
CA ILE A 95 -14.96 14.14 0.20
C ILE A 95 -13.44 14.10 0.14
N PRO A 96 -12.75 15.22 -0.06
CA PRO A 96 -11.28 15.27 -0.05
C PRO A 96 -10.75 15.14 1.38
N THR A 97 -9.55 14.61 1.52
CA THR A 97 -8.81 14.51 2.78
C THR A 97 -7.32 14.65 2.50
N HIS A 98 -6.52 15.02 3.50
CA HIS A 98 -5.09 15.22 3.29
C HIS A 98 -4.32 13.91 3.01
N GLN A 99 -4.86 12.74 3.36
CA GLN A 99 -4.28 11.42 3.07
C GLN A 99 -5.30 10.28 3.26
N GLY A 100 -4.92 9.04 2.86
CA GLY A 100 -5.82 7.89 2.91
C GLY A 100 -6.32 7.54 4.30
N ARG A 101 -5.44 7.51 5.33
CA ARG A 101 -5.87 7.22 6.71
C ARG A 101 -6.87 8.25 7.27
N ALA A 102 -6.86 9.47 6.77
CA ALA A 102 -7.86 10.47 7.11
C ALA A 102 -9.20 10.16 6.42
N ALA A 103 -9.17 9.69 5.17
CA ALA A 103 -10.37 9.19 4.49
C ALA A 103 -11.00 8.00 5.24
N GLU A 104 -10.17 7.04 5.67
CA GLU A 104 -10.61 5.92 6.52
C GLU A 104 -11.23 6.44 7.83
N ASN A 105 -10.55 7.36 8.53
CA ASN A 105 -11.04 7.91 9.79
C ASN A 105 -12.42 8.58 9.62
N VAL A 106 -12.56 9.43 8.60
CA VAL A 106 -13.83 10.15 8.32
C VAL A 106 -14.95 9.18 7.99
N LEU A 107 -14.74 8.24 7.06
CA LEU A 107 -15.77 7.30 6.63
C LEU A 107 -16.15 6.30 7.73
N PHE A 108 -15.16 5.74 8.43
CA PHE A 108 -15.38 4.71 9.46
C PHE A 108 -15.95 5.31 10.76
N SER A 109 -15.77 6.61 11.00
CA SER A 109 -16.46 7.29 12.10
C SER A 109 -18.00 7.27 11.93
N TYR A 110 -18.46 7.17 10.69
CA TYR A 110 -19.88 7.02 10.39
C TYR A 110 -20.30 5.55 10.29
N LEU A 111 -19.48 4.68 9.68
CA LEU A 111 -19.89 3.33 9.28
C LEU A 111 -19.56 2.23 10.28
N VAL A 112 -18.58 2.43 11.17
CA VAL A 112 -18.05 1.35 12.05
C VAL A 112 -18.41 1.64 13.50
N HIS A 113 -19.07 0.69 14.14
CA HIS A 113 -19.51 0.75 15.53
C HIS A 113 -18.89 -0.37 16.38
N GLU A 114 -18.95 -0.22 17.70
CA GLU A 114 -18.46 -1.24 18.63
C GLU A 114 -19.17 -2.58 18.39
N GLY A 115 -18.38 -3.63 18.24
CA GLY A 115 -18.87 -4.99 18.01
C GLY A 115 -19.09 -5.36 16.54
N ASP A 116 -18.90 -4.42 15.60
CA ASP A 116 -18.97 -4.73 14.17
C ASP A 116 -17.85 -5.67 13.74
N ILE A 117 -18.09 -6.39 12.65
CA ILE A 117 -17.11 -7.25 11.98
C ILE A 117 -16.98 -6.78 10.53
N ILE A 118 -15.77 -6.47 10.11
CA ILE A 118 -15.50 -5.99 8.75
C ILE A 118 -14.70 -7.07 8.01
N PRO A 119 -15.36 -7.89 7.15
CA PRO A 119 -14.64 -8.86 6.33
C PRO A 119 -13.99 -8.20 5.12
N GLY A 120 -12.82 -8.70 4.74
CA GLY A 120 -12.07 -8.25 3.57
C GLY A 120 -11.05 -9.27 3.11
N ASN A 121 -10.37 -9.02 1.97
CA ASN A 121 -9.29 -9.91 1.54
C ASN A 121 -8.12 -9.87 2.55
N SER A 122 -7.68 -8.69 2.95
CA SER A 122 -6.75 -8.46 4.04
C SER A 122 -6.71 -6.97 4.34
N HIS A 123 -6.72 -6.60 5.60
CA HIS A 123 -6.75 -5.21 6.01
C HIS A 123 -5.34 -4.62 6.02
N PHE A 124 -5.21 -3.40 5.49
CA PHE A 124 -4.00 -2.62 5.69
C PHE A 124 -3.88 -2.18 7.16
N ASP A 125 -2.67 -1.83 7.61
CA ASP A 125 -2.39 -1.49 9.01
C ASP A 125 -3.27 -0.36 9.56
N THR A 126 -3.44 0.73 8.80
CA THR A 126 -4.28 1.85 9.22
C THR A 126 -5.77 1.51 9.15
N THR A 127 -6.21 0.76 8.16
CA THR A 127 -7.59 0.25 8.04
C THR A 127 -7.95 -0.59 9.26
N LYS A 128 -7.09 -1.56 9.60
CA LYS A 128 -7.23 -2.38 10.79
C LYS A 128 -7.20 -1.55 12.06
N GLY A 129 -6.26 -0.61 12.18
CA GLY A 129 -6.15 0.30 13.32
C GLY A 129 -7.41 1.12 13.54
N HIS A 130 -8.02 1.65 12.48
CA HIS A 130 -9.29 2.39 12.57
C HIS A 130 -10.48 1.51 12.95
N ILE A 131 -10.52 0.26 12.49
CA ILE A 131 -11.55 -0.71 12.88
C ILE A 131 -11.39 -1.09 14.36
N GLU A 132 -10.21 -1.54 14.77
CA GLU A 132 -9.94 -2.02 16.12
C GLU A 132 -10.03 -0.90 17.19
N SER A 133 -9.64 0.34 16.85
CA SER A 133 -9.80 1.49 17.75
C SER A 133 -11.26 1.82 18.07
N ARG A 134 -12.20 1.39 17.22
CA ARG A 134 -13.65 1.48 17.43
C ARG A 134 -14.22 0.22 18.10
N LYS A 135 -13.37 -0.67 18.60
CA LYS A 135 -13.72 -1.95 19.21
C LYS A 135 -14.52 -2.86 18.25
N ALA A 136 -14.28 -2.74 16.97
CA ALA A 136 -14.76 -3.63 15.92
C ALA A 136 -13.67 -4.63 15.52
N ILE A 137 -14.01 -5.62 14.72
CA ILE A 137 -13.13 -6.72 14.31
C ILE A 137 -12.82 -6.61 12.82
N ALA A 138 -11.55 -6.53 12.48
CA ALA A 138 -11.08 -6.70 11.11
C ALA A 138 -10.93 -8.20 10.82
N LEU A 139 -11.72 -8.75 9.91
CA LEU A 139 -11.76 -10.18 9.58
C LEU A 139 -11.15 -10.43 8.20
N ASP A 140 -9.97 -11.04 8.18
CA ASP A 140 -9.27 -11.37 6.93
C ASP A 140 -9.85 -12.65 6.30
N CYS A 141 -10.39 -12.50 5.08
CA CYS A 141 -10.92 -13.57 4.23
C CYS A 141 -10.05 -13.77 2.98
N MET A 142 -8.74 -13.66 3.12
CA MET A 142 -7.77 -13.88 2.05
C MET A 142 -7.70 -15.35 1.65
N ILE A 143 -7.42 -15.66 0.37
CA ILE A 143 -7.15 -17.00 -0.10
C ILE A 143 -5.89 -17.56 0.58
N ASP A 144 -5.84 -18.86 0.84
CA ASP A 144 -4.73 -19.48 1.57
C ASP A 144 -3.43 -19.50 0.76
N GLU A 145 -3.53 -19.53 -0.56
CA GLU A 145 -2.42 -19.45 -1.51
C GLU A 145 -1.61 -18.15 -1.37
N ALA A 146 -2.23 -17.09 -0.87
CA ALA A 146 -1.54 -15.83 -0.63
C ALA A 146 -0.40 -15.96 0.41
N ARG A 147 -0.48 -16.93 1.32
CA ARG A 147 0.56 -17.23 2.31
C ARG A 147 1.69 -18.11 1.79
N GLN A 148 1.52 -18.71 0.61
CA GLN A 148 2.51 -19.57 -0.02
C GLN A 148 3.44 -18.73 -0.90
N THR A 149 4.48 -18.14 -0.31
CA THR A 149 5.32 -17.11 -0.95
C THR A 149 5.95 -17.57 -2.27
N GLN A 150 6.23 -18.87 -2.44
CA GLN A 150 6.86 -19.42 -3.64
C GLN A 150 5.87 -19.94 -4.69
N LEU A 151 4.57 -19.95 -4.39
CA LEU A 151 3.54 -20.33 -5.35
C LEU A 151 3.27 -19.19 -6.34
N GLU A 152 3.33 -19.48 -7.63
CA GLU A 152 3.04 -18.51 -8.69
C GLU A 152 1.62 -18.70 -9.20
N ILE A 153 0.72 -17.83 -8.74
CA ILE A 153 -0.63 -17.68 -9.29
C ILE A 153 -0.93 -16.20 -9.56
N PRO A 154 -1.72 -15.87 -10.58
CA PRO A 154 -1.80 -14.49 -11.09
C PRO A 154 -2.42 -13.47 -10.13
N PHE A 155 -3.32 -13.90 -9.21
CA PHE A 155 -4.14 -13.01 -8.37
C PHE A 155 -4.19 -13.46 -6.91
N LYS A 156 -3.06 -13.42 -6.21
CA LYS A 156 -2.97 -13.77 -4.79
C LYS A 156 -3.66 -12.77 -3.85
N GLY A 157 -4.06 -11.61 -4.35
CA GLY A 157 -4.80 -10.62 -3.58
C GLY A 157 -6.29 -10.94 -3.40
N ASN A 158 -6.80 -11.99 -4.03
CA ASN A 158 -8.21 -12.34 -4.04
C ASN A 158 -8.80 -12.58 -2.64
N VAL A 159 -10.06 -12.24 -2.50
CA VAL A 159 -10.93 -12.71 -1.39
C VAL A 159 -11.23 -14.19 -1.61
N ASP A 160 -11.23 -14.98 -0.55
CA ASP A 160 -11.78 -16.34 -0.54
C ASP A 160 -13.32 -16.25 -0.42
N PRO A 161 -14.08 -16.63 -1.48
CA PRO A 161 -15.53 -16.51 -1.48
C PRO A 161 -16.20 -17.35 -0.38
N ALA A 162 -15.64 -18.51 -0.06
CA ALA A 162 -16.20 -19.40 0.96
C ALA A 162 -16.02 -18.82 2.38
N LYS A 163 -14.85 -18.24 2.67
CA LYS A 163 -14.60 -17.56 3.94
C LYS A 163 -15.50 -16.33 4.09
N LEU A 164 -15.64 -15.54 3.02
CA LEU A 164 -16.52 -14.35 3.01
C LEU A 164 -17.98 -14.76 3.24
N GLU A 165 -18.48 -15.74 2.51
CA GLU A 165 -19.86 -16.19 2.64
C GLU A 165 -20.14 -16.76 4.02
N LYS A 166 -19.23 -17.55 4.58
CA LYS A 166 -19.31 -18.05 5.95
C LYS A 166 -19.39 -16.90 6.97
N ALA A 167 -18.55 -15.89 6.84
CA ALA A 167 -18.60 -14.71 7.73
C ALA A 167 -19.95 -14.00 7.68
N LEU A 168 -20.52 -13.86 6.47
CA LEU A 168 -21.84 -13.25 6.29
C LEU A 168 -22.98 -14.10 6.84
N GLN A 169 -22.88 -15.41 6.75
CA GLN A 169 -23.86 -16.33 7.35
C GLN A 169 -23.85 -16.27 8.88
N GLU A 170 -22.67 -16.30 9.47
CA GLU A 170 -22.49 -16.37 10.93
C GLU A 170 -22.70 -15.03 11.63
N HIS A 171 -22.41 -13.90 10.95
CA HIS A 171 -22.31 -12.57 11.56
C HIS A 171 -23.10 -11.49 10.82
N HIS A 172 -24.11 -11.84 10.04
CA HIS A 172 -24.83 -10.92 9.15
C HIS A 172 -25.20 -9.58 9.81
N SER A 173 -25.79 -9.58 11.01
CA SER A 173 -26.27 -8.37 11.69
C SER A 173 -25.14 -7.46 12.17
N ARG A 174 -23.91 -7.97 12.28
CA ARG A 174 -22.71 -7.26 12.74
C ARG A 174 -21.81 -6.79 11.60
N ILE A 175 -22.13 -7.12 10.36
CA ILE A 175 -21.32 -6.74 9.20
C ILE A 175 -21.99 -5.55 8.51
N PRO A 176 -21.48 -4.32 8.67
CA PRO A 176 -22.02 -3.14 7.98
C PRO A 176 -21.64 -3.06 6.51
N PHE A 177 -20.43 -3.52 6.14
CA PHE A 177 -19.92 -3.54 4.77
C PHE A 177 -18.78 -4.57 4.62
N ILE A 178 -18.43 -4.85 3.37
CA ILE A 178 -17.24 -5.64 2.99
C ILE A 178 -16.20 -4.68 2.47
N ILE A 179 -14.90 -4.87 2.80
CA ILE A 179 -13.82 -4.07 2.24
C ILE A 179 -12.86 -4.92 1.40
N VAL A 180 -12.48 -4.44 0.22
CA VAL A 180 -11.50 -5.11 -0.65
C VAL A 180 -10.35 -4.15 -0.93
N THR A 181 -9.15 -4.55 -0.53
CA THR A 181 -7.92 -3.79 -0.77
C THR A 181 -7.33 -4.12 -2.14
N ILE A 182 -7.18 -3.14 -3.00
CA ILE A 182 -6.67 -3.24 -4.38
C ILE A 182 -5.52 -2.26 -4.63
N THR A 183 -4.27 -2.72 -4.88
CA THR A 183 -3.77 -4.11 -4.69
C THR A 183 -3.63 -4.44 -3.21
N ASN A 184 -3.69 -5.73 -2.86
CA ASN A 184 -3.59 -6.19 -1.49
C ASN A 184 -2.13 -6.09 -0.98
N ASN A 185 -1.82 -5.04 -0.22
CA ASN A 185 -0.47 -4.76 0.27
C ASN A 185 0.01 -5.83 1.25
N THR A 186 -0.83 -6.28 2.17
CA THR A 186 -0.48 -7.26 3.21
C THR A 186 -0.16 -8.65 2.61
N ALA A 187 -0.76 -8.98 1.47
CA ALA A 187 -0.44 -10.19 0.72
C ALA A 187 0.81 -10.06 -0.17
N GLY A 188 1.55 -8.95 -0.07
CA GLY A 188 2.73 -8.71 -0.91
C GLY A 188 2.46 -7.86 -2.14
N GLY A 189 1.53 -6.90 -2.07
CA GLY A 189 1.15 -6.03 -3.19
C GLY A 189 0.44 -6.77 -4.32
N GLN A 190 -0.24 -7.86 -3.98
CA GLN A 190 -0.85 -8.78 -4.94
C GLN A 190 -2.18 -8.25 -5.48
N PRO A 191 -2.44 -8.38 -6.80
CA PRO A 191 -3.67 -7.91 -7.41
C PRO A 191 -4.87 -8.81 -7.10
N VAL A 192 -6.06 -8.22 -7.26
CA VAL A 192 -7.37 -8.88 -7.21
C VAL A 192 -7.93 -8.95 -8.63
N SER A 193 -8.41 -10.12 -9.05
CA SER A 193 -8.99 -10.32 -10.38
C SER A 193 -10.37 -9.67 -10.51
N MET A 194 -10.76 -9.30 -11.72
CA MET A 194 -12.10 -8.81 -12.01
C MET A 194 -13.16 -9.90 -11.71
N GLN A 195 -12.82 -11.15 -12.01
CA GLN A 195 -13.70 -12.28 -11.68
C GLN A 195 -13.97 -12.35 -10.18
N ASN A 196 -12.94 -12.23 -9.35
CA ASN A 196 -13.11 -12.26 -7.89
C ASN A 196 -13.89 -11.05 -7.37
N LEU A 197 -13.68 -9.85 -7.94
CA LEU A 197 -14.48 -8.68 -7.60
C LEU A 197 -15.97 -8.90 -7.90
N ARG A 198 -16.30 -9.57 -9.02
CA ARG A 198 -17.69 -9.94 -9.35
C ARG A 198 -18.25 -10.99 -8.39
N GLU A 199 -17.45 -11.99 -7.99
CA GLU A 199 -17.84 -12.99 -6.99
C GLU A 199 -18.16 -12.30 -5.65
N VAL A 200 -17.29 -11.40 -5.18
CA VAL A 200 -17.53 -10.60 -3.98
C VAL A 200 -18.82 -9.78 -4.09
N ARG A 201 -19.06 -9.11 -5.25
CA ARG A 201 -20.28 -8.35 -5.47
C ARG A 201 -21.52 -9.24 -5.42
N ASN A 202 -21.51 -10.40 -6.07
CA ASN A 202 -22.62 -11.34 -6.07
C ASN A 202 -22.94 -11.85 -4.65
N ILE A 203 -21.93 -12.17 -3.87
CA ILE A 203 -22.09 -12.56 -2.46
C ILE A 203 -22.64 -11.39 -1.66
N ALA A 204 -22.08 -10.20 -1.81
CA ALA A 204 -22.54 -9.00 -1.12
C ALA A 204 -24.03 -8.68 -1.41
N ASP A 205 -24.45 -8.80 -2.67
CA ASP A 205 -25.83 -8.60 -3.09
C ASP A 205 -26.77 -9.64 -2.47
N LYS A 206 -26.37 -10.91 -2.44
CA LYS A 206 -27.13 -12.00 -1.80
C LYS A 206 -27.45 -11.69 -0.33
N TYR A 207 -26.52 -11.04 0.38
CA TYR A 207 -26.66 -10.68 1.79
C TYR A 207 -27.03 -9.23 2.01
N ASN A 208 -27.32 -8.47 0.95
CA ASN A 208 -27.64 -7.04 0.99
C ASN A 208 -26.58 -6.22 1.76
N LYS A 209 -25.31 -6.45 1.45
CA LYS A 209 -24.17 -5.73 2.06
C LYS A 209 -23.47 -4.85 1.04
N PRO A 210 -23.14 -3.61 1.40
CA PRO A 210 -22.34 -2.76 0.53
C PRO A 210 -20.87 -3.20 0.49
N VAL A 211 -20.17 -2.80 -0.58
CA VAL A 211 -18.74 -3.08 -0.82
C VAL A 211 -17.97 -1.77 -0.91
N ILE A 212 -16.90 -1.66 -0.15
CA ILE A 212 -15.94 -0.55 -0.20
C ILE A 212 -14.62 -1.07 -0.78
N PHE A 213 -13.99 -0.29 -1.68
CA PHE A 213 -12.62 -0.56 -2.08
C PHE A 213 -11.63 0.36 -1.35
N ASP A 214 -10.63 -0.21 -0.68
CA ASP A 214 -9.39 0.50 -0.38
C ASP A 214 -8.56 0.53 -1.65
N SER A 215 -8.48 1.70 -2.28
CA SER A 215 -8.13 1.86 -3.68
C SER A 215 -6.78 2.54 -3.90
N ALA A 216 -5.90 2.49 -2.91
CA ALA A 216 -4.62 3.20 -2.97
C ALA A 216 -3.80 2.89 -4.24
N ARG A 217 -3.93 1.68 -4.80
CA ARG A 217 -3.23 1.21 -6.02
C ARG A 217 -4.17 0.59 -7.05
N PHE A 218 -5.29 1.25 -7.28
CA PHE A 218 -6.33 0.78 -8.22
C PHE A 218 -5.83 0.67 -9.65
N ALA A 219 -4.96 1.60 -10.08
CA ALA A 219 -4.44 1.60 -11.45
C ALA A 219 -3.44 0.46 -11.67
N GLU A 220 -2.58 0.17 -10.68
CA GLU A 220 -1.73 -1.03 -10.71
C GLU A 220 -2.59 -2.30 -10.77
N ASN A 221 -3.70 -2.37 -10.01
CA ASN A 221 -4.63 -3.50 -10.07
C ASN A 221 -5.27 -3.65 -11.45
N ALA A 222 -5.71 -2.56 -12.05
CA ALA A 222 -6.26 -2.55 -13.41
C ALA A 222 -5.24 -2.99 -14.47
N TYR A 223 -3.96 -2.61 -14.31
CA TYR A 223 -2.88 -3.09 -15.16
C TYR A 223 -2.73 -4.61 -15.09
N PHE A 224 -2.76 -5.21 -13.90
CA PHE A 224 -2.67 -6.66 -13.76
C PHE A 224 -3.90 -7.39 -14.31
N ILE A 225 -5.10 -6.82 -14.17
CA ILE A 225 -6.29 -7.36 -14.85
C ILE A 225 -6.08 -7.35 -16.36
N LYS A 226 -5.64 -6.22 -16.92
CA LYS A 226 -5.35 -6.12 -18.37
C LYS A 226 -4.34 -7.15 -18.85
N THR A 227 -3.29 -7.40 -18.09
CA THR A 227 -2.15 -8.23 -18.53
C THR A 227 -2.26 -9.70 -18.15
N ARG A 228 -3.07 -10.05 -17.15
CA ARG A 228 -3.13 -11.41 -16.59
C ARG A 228 -4.51 -12.07 -16.73
N GLU A 229 -5.59 -11.32 -16.91
CA GLU A 229 -6.95 -11.87 -16.95
C GLU A 229 -7.46 -11.95 -18.39
N GLU A 230 -7.99 -13.11 -18.79
CA GLU A 230 -8.50 -13.35 -20.15
C GLU A 230 -9.66 -12.40 -20.47
N GLY A 231 -9.67 -11.85 -21.70
CA GLY A 231 -10.71 -10.95 -22.19
C GLY A 231 -10.50 -9.46 -21.85
N TYR A 232 -9.38 -9.11 -21.18
CA TYR A 232 -9.09 -7.72 -20.81
C TYR A 232 -7.96 -7.07 -21.63
N GLN A 233 -7.27 -7.82 -22.48
CA GLN A 233 -6.07 -7.36 -23.21
C GLN A 233 -6.33 -6.15 -24.10
N ASP A 234 -7.52 -6.07 -24.70
CA ASP A 234 -7.89 -4.99 -25.64
C ASP A 234 -8.54 -3.78 -24.95
N LYS A 235 -8.92 -3.89 -23.67
CA LYS A 235 -9.48 -2.77 -22.90
C LYS A 235 -8.40 -1.80 -22.42
N SER A 236 -8.70 -0.52 -22.42
CA SER A 236 -7.86 0.49 -21.78
C SER A 236 -7.90 0.36 -20.24
N ILE A 237 -6.88 0.89 -19.58
CA ILE A 237 -6.84 0.94 -18.10
C ILE A 237 -8.05 1.70 -17.55
N LYS A 238 -8.49 2.79 -18.23
CA LYS A 238 -9.65 3.59 -17.82
C LYS A 238 -10.95 2.79 -17.89
N GLU A 239 -11.15 1.99 -18.93
CA GLU A 239 -12.32 1.10 -19.04
C GLU A 239 -12.33 0.03 -17.94
N ILE A 240 -11.19 -0.62 -17.69
CA ILE A 240 -11.05 -1.60 -16.61
C ILE A 240 -11.29 -0.95 -15.23
N THR A 241 -10.74 0.22 -15.00
CA THR A 241 -10.95 1.00 -13.78
C THR A 241 -12.43 1.26 -13.53
N LYS A 242 -13.14 1.74 -14.55
CA LYS A 242 -14.57 2.02 -14.47
C LYS A 242 -15.39 0.75 -14.21
N GLU A 243 -15.01 -0.37 -14.82
CA GLU A 243 -15.65 -1.67 -14.60
C GLU A 243 -15.42 -2.19 -13.18
N MET A 244 -14.19 -2.05 -12.63
CA MET A 244 -13.91 -2.39 -11.24
C MET A 244 -14.81 -1.59 -10.28
N PHE A 245 -14.81 -0.27 -10.41
CA PHE A 245 -15.55 0.59 -9.49
C PHE A 245 -17.07 0.49 -9.64
N ALA A 246 -17.57 -0.04 -10.76
CA ALA A 246 -19.00 -0.38 -10.90
C ALA A 246 -19.44 -1.47 -9.91
N LEU A 247 -18.51 -2.29 -9.41
CA LEU A 247 -18.77 -3.37 -8.45
C LEU A 247 -18.70 -2.92 -6.98
N ALA A 248 -18.36 -1.66 -6.71
CA ALA A 248 -18.28 -1.09 -5.35
C ALA A 248 -19.35 -0.01 -5.11
N ASP A 249 -19.73 0.18 -3.86
CA ASP A 249 -20.62 1.26 -3.41
C ASP A 249 -19.85 2.54 -3.05
N GLY A 250 -18.57 2.39 -2.73
CA GLY A 250 -17.66 3.50 -2.43
C GLY A 250 -16.22 3.07 -2.33
N MET A 251 -15.35 4.04 -2.09
CA MET A 251 -13.94 3.83 -1.95
C MET A 251 -13.31 4.79 -0.95
N THR A 252 -12.22 4.35 -0.33
CA THR A 252 -11.21 5.22 0.28
C THR A 252 -9.96 5.24 -0.60
N MET A 253 -9.28 6.37 -0.66
CA MET A 253 -8.10 6.54 -1.50
C MET A 253 -6.98 7.22 -0.73
N SER A 254 -5.83 6.57 -0.66
CA SER A 254 -4.57 7.25 -0.40
C SER A 254 -3.97 7.68 -1.74
N ALA A 255 -4.18 8.93 -2.11
CA ALA A 255 -3.73 9.47 -3.39
C ALA A 255 -2.20 9.59 -3.50
N LYS A 256 -1.50 9.46 -2.38
CA LYS A 256 -0.04 9.46 -2.29
C LYS A 256 0.64 8.27 -3.00
N LYS A 257 -0.13 7.35 -3.58
CA LYS A 257 0.32 6.21 -4.39
C LYS A 257 -0.08 6.43 -5.86
N ASP A 258 -1.19 5.89 -6.30
CA ASP A 258 -1.62 6.00 -7.72
C ASP A 258 -2.06 7.41 -8.15
N GLY A 259 -2.30 8.33 -7.22
CA GLY A 259 -2.45 9.75 -7.54
C GLY A 259 -1.15 10.47 -7.86
N ILE A 260 0.01 9.85 -7.61
CA ILE A 260 1.37 10.36 -7.85
C ILE A 260 1.55 11.78 -7.26
N VAL A 261 1.06 11.98 -6.04
CA VAL A 261 1.19 13.25 -5.29
C VAL A 261 1.88 13.01 -3.95
N ASN A 262 2.45 14.09 -3.39
CA ASN A 262 3.11 14.03 -2.09
C ASN A 262 2.11 14.15 -0.93
N MET A 263 0.92 14.70 -1.19
CA MET A 263 -0.18 14.81 -0.24
C MET A 263 -1.52 14.56 -0.94
N GLY A 264 -2.47 13.96 -0.23
CA GLY A 264 -3.82 13.82 -0.71
C GLY A 264 -4.44 12.45 -0.45
N GLY A 265 -5.74 12.47 -0.29
CA GLY A 265 -6.64 11.33 -0.19
C GLY A 265 -8.07 11.79 -0.42
N PHE A 266 -8.97 10.86 -0.52
CA PHE A 266 -10.40 11.16 -0.63
C PHE A 266 -11.27 9.93 -0.34
N ILE A 267 -12.53 10.21 -0.04
CA ILE A 267 -13.63 9.26 -0.09
C ILE A 267 -14.40 9.55 -1.37
N ALA A 268 -14.78 8.53 -2.12
CA ALA A 268 -15.76 8.67 -3.20
C ALA A 268 -16.80 7.56 -3.11
N THR A 269 -18.07 7.89 -3.37
CA THR A 269 -19.20 6.94 -3.22
C THR A 269 -20.36 7.31 -4.13
N ARG A 270 -21.19 6.32 -4.47
CA ARG A 270 -22.50 6.52 -5.09
C ARG A 270 -23.62 6.67 -4.06
N ARG A 271 -23.32 6.39 -2.78
CA ARG A 271 -24.30 6.41 -1.69
C ARG A 271 -24.40 7.79 -1.07
N GLN A 272 -25.54 8.44 -1.25
CA GLN A 272 -25.82 9.75 -0.67
C GLN A 272 -25.85 9.69 0.88
N ASP A 273 -26.40 8.62 1.45
CA ASP A 273 -26.43 8.43 2.91
C ASP A 273 -25.05 8.39 3.55
N TRP A 274 -24.07 7.77 2.89
CA TRP A 274 -22.67 7.76 3.36
C TRP A 274 -22.05 9.15 3.28
N TYR A 275 -22.29 9.85 2.17
CA TYR A 275 -21.79 11.21 2.01
C TYR A 275 -22.35 12.15 3.08
N GLU A 276 -23.68 12.10 3.29
CA GLU A 276 -24.33 12.94 4.30
C GLU A 276 -23.85 12.59 5.73
N GLY A 277 -23.72 11.30 6.05
CA GLY A 277 -23.24 10.84 7.36
C GLY A 277 -21.79 11.18 7.64
N ALA A 278 -20.91 11.15 6.62
CA ALA A 278 -19.50 11.45 6.76
C ALA A 278 -19.17 12.95 6.83
N LYS A 279 -20.06 13.83 6.37
CA LYS A 279 -19.83 15.31 6.32
C LYS A 279 -19.39 15.90 7.65
N GLY A 280 -20.09 15.56 8.73
CA GLY A 280 -19.79 16.10 10.07
C GLY A 280 -18.40 15.72 10.54
N PHE A 281 -17.98 14.48 10.29
CA PHE A 281 -16.65 13.98 10.62
C PHE A 281 -15.56 14.61 9.73
N CYS A 282 -15.85 14.85 8.44
CA CYS A 282 -14.94 15.59 7.58
C CYS A 282 -14.68 17.00 8.13
N VAL A 283 -15.74 17.73 8.46
CA VAL A 283 -15.60 19.10 9.01
C VAL A 283 -14.84 19.09 10.33
N GLN A 284 -15.06 18.08 11.16
CA GLN A 284 -14.38 17.94 12.45
C GLN A 284 -12.90 17.63 12.34
N PHE A 285 -12.48 16.75 11.40
CA PHE A 285 -11.13 16.23 11.33
C PHE A 285 -10.27 16.87 10.22
N GLU A 286 -10.92 17.23 9.10
CA GLU A 286 -10.21 17.66 7.88
C GLU A 286 -10.56 19.09 7.45
N GLY A 287 -11.68 19.62 7.90
CA GLY A 287 -12.18 20.93 7.50
C GLY A 287 -13.31 20.85 6.49
N TYR A 288 -13.57 21.94 5.77
CA TYR A 288 -14.76 22.05 4.91
C TYR A 288 -14.75 21.04 3.76
N LEU A 289 -15.93 20.64 3.29
CA LEU A 289 -16.16 19.54 2.35
C LEU A 289 -15.50 19.69 0.96
N THR A 290 -15.17 20.91 0.56
CA THR A 290 -14.45 21.20 -0.69
C THR A 290 -12.99 21.57 -0.45
N TYR A 291 -12.52 21.42 0.80
CA TYR A 291 -11.18 21.69 1.25
C TYR A 291 -10.47 20.42 1.74
N GLY A 292 -11.00 19.76 2.80
CA GLY A 292 -10.49 18.48 3.30
C GLY A 292 -9.02 18.49 3.72
N SER A 293 -8.55 19.60 4.30
CA SER A 293 -7.14 19.84 4.62
C SER A 293 -6.18 19.75 3.42
N MET A 294 -6.70 19.96 2.21
CA MET A 294 -5.93 20.07 0.97
C MET A 294 -6.07 21.47 0.38
N ASN A 295 -4.96 22.09 -0.01
CA ASN A 295 -5.03 23.30 -0.80
C ASN A 295 -5.37 23.00 -2.28
N GLY A 296 -5.81 24.01 -3.02
CA GLY A 296 -6.17 23.85 -4.43
C GLY A 296 -4.99 23.40 -5.31
N ARG A 297 -3.77 23.73 -4.93
CA ARG A 297 -2.55 23.30 -5.62
C ARG A 297 -2.40 21.78 -5.59
N ASP A 298 -2.57 21.16 -4.41
CA ASP A 298 -2.48 19.71 -4.27
C ASP A 298 -3.65 19.00 -4.97
N MET A 299 -4.86 19.57 -4.92
CA MET A 299 -6.02 19.05 -5.64
C MET A 299 -5.84 19.05 -7.15
N ASN A 300 -5.27 20.13 -7.73
CA ASN A 300 -4.94 20.20 -9.15
C ASN A 300 -3.88 19.16 -9.54
N ALA A 301 -2.81 19.06 -8.76
CA ALA A 301 -1.77 18.05 -9.00
C ALA A 301 -2.34 16.63 -8.94
N LEU A 302 -3.23 16.37 -7.97
CA LEU A 302 -3.89 15.08 -7.82
C LEU A 302 -4.80 14.75 -9.01
N ALA A 303 -5.61 15.70 -9.46
CA ALA A 303 -6.48 15.51 -10.62
C ALA A 303 -5.66 15.08 -11.87
N ILE A 304 -4.54 15.75 -12.11
CA ILE A 304 -3.63 15.42 -13.21
C ILE A 304 -2.97 14.05 -12.99
N GLY A 305 -2.49 13.78 -11.79
CA GLY A 305 -1.81 12.52 -11.47
C GLY A 305 -2.70 11.28 -11.60
N LEU A 306 -3.96 11.37 -11.20
CA LEU A 306 -4.96 10.30 -11.38
C LEU A 306 -5.17 9.98 -12.87
N ASP A 307 -5.24 11.00 -13.71
CA ASP A 307 -5.44 10.81 -15.15
C ASP A 307 -4.19 10.23 -15.82
N GLU A 308 -3.01 10.76 -15.50
CA GLU A 308 -1.73 10.26 -16.03
C GLU A 308 -1.44 8.80 -15.63
N ASN A 309 -1.75 8.42 -14.37
CA ASN A 309 -1.46 7.08 -13.91
C ASN A 309 -2.42 6.01 -14.46
N THR A 310 -3.49 6.41 -15.13
CA THR A 310 -4.35 5.49 -15.88
C THR A 310 -3.91 5.31 -17.34
N GLU A 311 -2.75 5.84 -17.71
CA GLU A 311 -2.12 5.58 -19.01
C GLU A 311 -1.26 4.31 -18.93
N PHE A 312 -1.43 3.40 -19.91
CA PHE A 312 -0.78 2.09 -19.91
C PHE A 312 0.75 2.18 -19.79
N ASN A 313 1.38 3.06 -20.58
CA ASN A 313 2.84 3.18 -20.61
C ASN A 313 3.45 3.58 -19.25
N ASN A 314 2.73 4.41 -18.47
CA ASN A 314 3.17 4.78 -17.13
C ASN A 314 3.17 3.58 -16.18
N LEU A 315 2.10 2.78 -16.24
CA LEU A 315 1.96 1.57 -15.43
C LEU A 315 2.93 0.48 -15.89
N GLU A 316 3.12 0.31 -17.19
CA GLU A 316 4.09 -0.64 -17.73
C GLU A 316 5.50 -0.32 -17.24
N THR A 317 5.93 0.94 -17.31
CA THR A 317 7.23 1.38 -16.78
C THR A 317 7.35 1.06 -15.28
N ARG A 318 6.29 1.32 -14.53
CA ARG A 318 6.20 1.05 -13.09
C ARG A 318 6.39 -0.44 -12.78
N ILE A 319 5.63 -1.29 -13.43
CA ILE A 319 5.62 -2.73 -13.16
C ILE A 319 6.92 -3.39 -13.65
N ARG A 320 7.41 -3.03 -14.83
CA ARG A 320 8.66 -3.58 -15.35
C ARG A 320 9.87 -3.29 -14.46
N GLN A 321 9.89 -2.16 -13.75
CA GLN A 321 10.96 -1.88 -12.78
C GLN A 321 10.92 -2.85 -11.60
N ILE A 322 9.74 -3.20 -11.12
CA ILE A 322 9.57 -4.22 -10.06
C ILE A 322 10.01 -5.60 -10.58
N GLU A 323 9.56 -5.96 -11.78
CA GLU A 323 9.92 -7.23 -12.44
C GLU A 323 11.42 -7.33 -12.70
N TYR A 324 12.08 -6.21 -13.04
CA TYR A 324 13.53 -6.18 -13.21
C TYR A 324 14.26 -6.56 -11.92
N LEU A 325 13.86 -5.98 -10.77
CA LEU A 325 14.43 -6.35 -9.47
C LEU A 325 14.10 -7.80 -9.13
N ALA A 326 12.85 -8.24 -9.35
CA ALA A 326 12.43 -9.62 -9.12
C ALA A 326 13.31 -10.62 -9.88
N LYS A 327 13.55 -10.36 -11.18
CA LYS A 327 14.43 -11.18 -12.00
C LYS A 327 15.85 -11.28 -11.44
N LYS A 328 16.41 -10.18 -10.90
CA LYS A 328 17.71 -10.21 -10.25
C LYS A 328 17.73 -11.08 -8.98
N LEU A 329 16.65 -11.06 -8.21
CA LEU A 329 16.54 -11.92 -7.04
C LEU A 329 16.42 -13.40 -7.44
N ASP A 330 15.72 -13.71 -8.54
CA ASP A 330 15.66 -15.04 -9.11
C ASP A 330 17.05 -15.57 -9.53
N GLU A 331 17.83 -14.73 -10.22
CA GLU A 331 19.22 -15.04 -10.60
C GLU A 331 20.10 -15.35 -9.37
N TYR A 332 19.79 -14.75 -8.22
CA TYR A 332 20.54 -14.92 -6.98
C TYR A 332 19.94 -15.97 -6.03
N GLY A 333 18.79 -16.56 -6.37
CA GLY A 333 18.11 -17.54 -5.55
C GLY A 333 17.54 -16.98 -4.24
N ILE A 334 17.25 -15.67 -4.19
CA ILE A 334 16.70 -15.00 -3.01
C ILE A 334 15.18 -15.16 -3.00
N PRO A 335 14.58 -15.75 -1.97
CA PRO A 335 13.14 -15.99 -1.92
C PRO A 335 12.36 -14.69 -1.64
N TYR A 336 11.29 -14.48 -2.40
CA TYR A 336 10.36 -13.36 -2.22
C TYR A 336 8.93 -13.82 -2.53
N GLN A 337 7.91 -13.01 -2.18
CA GLN A 337 6.50 -13.28 -2.50
C GLN A 337 6.27 -13.26 -4.01
N ARG A 338 6.00 -14.44 -4.60
CA ARG A 338 5.80 -14.67 -6.03
C ARG A 338 4.32 -14.73 -6.40
N PRO A 339 3.97 -14.30 -7.63
CA PRO A 339 4.78 -13.43 -8.49
C PRO A 339 4.98 -12.06 -7.85
N ALA A 340 5.91 -11.25 -8.37
CA ALA A 340 6.09 -9.89 -7.88
C ALA A 340 4.78 -9.08 -8.00
N GLY A 341 4.50 -8.27 -6.98
CA GLY A 341 3.36 -7.35 -6.97
C GLY A 341 3.65 -6.04 -7.73
N GLY A 342 2.78 -5.05 -7.55
CA GLY A 342 2.85 -3.81 -8.34
C GLY A 342 3.81 -2.75 -7.84
N HIS A 343 4.04 -2.66 -6.53
CA HIS A 343 4.73 -1.51 -5.94
C HIS A 343 6.02 -1.84 -5.19
N ALA A 344 6.28 -3.11 -4.93
CA ALA A 344 7.38 -3.53 -4.08
C ALA A 344 7.82 -4.96 -4.36
N ILE A 345 9.03 -5.27 -3.97
CA ILE A 345 9.46 -6.65 -3.72
C ILE A 345 9.30 -6.93 -2.22
N PHE A 346 8.79 -8.12 -1.90
CA PHE A 346 8.59 -8.60 -0.55
C PHE A 346 9.44 -9.83 -0.32
N VAL A 347 10.63 -9.65 0.25
CA VAL A 347 11.58 -10.74 0.52
C VAL A 347 11.06 -11.60 1.67
N ASP A 348 11.04 -12.92 1.48
CA ASP A 348 10.60 -13.89 2.49
C ASP A 348 11.71 -14.09 3.54
N ALA A 349 11.66 -13.31 4.59
CA ALA A 349 12.73 -13.27 5.58
C ALA A 349 12.91 -14.60 6.34
N PRO A 350 11.87 -15.34 6.74
CA PRO A 350 12.04 -16.69 7.33
C PRO A 350 12.73 -17.69 6.42
N LYS A 351 12.60 -17.54 5.09
CA LYS A 351 13.33 -18.40 4.15
C LYS A 351 14.77 -17.95 3.88
N VAL A 352 15.08 -16.68 4.15
CA VAL A 352 16.47 -16.16 4.12
C VAL A 352 17.19 -16.49 5.42
N LEU A 353 16.57 -16.24 6.57
CA LEU A 353 17.13 -16.40 7.91
C LEU A 353 16.45 -17.57 8.65
N THR A 354 16.57 -18.77 8.09
CA THR A 354 15.86 -19.97 8.57
C THR A 354 16.16 -20.38 10.02
N HIS A 355 17.30 -19.95 10.54
CA HIS A 355 17.77 -20.23 11.89
C HIS A 355 17.46 -19.13 12.91
N VAL A 356 16.94 -17.96 12.47
CA VAL A 356 16.48 -16.91 13.38
C VAL A 356 15.03 -17.18 13.79
N PRO A 357 14.75 -17.35 15.09
CA PRO A 357 13.39 -17.69 15.55
C PRO A 357 12.43 -16.49 15.31
N LYS A 358 11.15 -16.80 15.12
CA LYS A 358 10.11 -15.79 14.83
C LYS A 358 9.99 -14.73 15.94
N GLU A 359 10.30 -15.08 17.18
CA GLU A 359 10.30 -14.18 18.34
C GLU A 359 11.43 -13.14 18.28
N GLU A 360 12.43 -13.35 17.41
CA GLU A 360 13.55 -12.43 17.14
C GLU A 360 13.34 -11.65 15.84
N PHE A 361 12.13 -11.65 15.26
CA PHE A 361 11.68 -10.84 14.14
C PHE A 361 12.59 -10.92 12.89
N PRO A 362 12.61 -12.03 12.16
CA PRO A 362 13.49 -12.24 11.00
C PRO A 362 13.42 -11.12 9.95
N ALA A 363 12.22 -10.61 9.62
CA ALA A 363 12.09 -9.55 8.63
C ALA A 363 12.65 -8.20 9.12
N GLN A 364 12.50 -7.86 10.40
CA GLN A 364 13.15 -6.68 10.96
C GLN A 364 14.66 -6.86 11.02
N THR A 365 15.13 -8.06 11.37
CA THR A 365 16.56 -8.39 11.35
C THR A 365 17.14 -8.22 9.95
N LEU A 366 16.48 -8.74 8.92
CA LEU A 366 16.89 -8.58 7.53
C LEU A 366 16.87 -7.10 7.09
N THR A 367 15.88 -6.32 7.56
CA THR A 367 15.80 -4.87 7.33
C THR A 367 17.03 -4.15 7.88
N VAL A 368 17.44 -4.46 9.11
CA VAL A 368 18.63 -3.92 9.75
C VAL A 368 19.89 -4.30 8.99
N GLU A 369 20.05 -5.57 8.61
CA GLU A 369 21.22 -6.05 7.89
C GLU A 369 21.35 -5.42 6.49
N LEU A 370 20.27 -5.22 5.77
CA LEU A 370 20.26 -4.55 4.48
C LEU A 370 20.69 -3.07 4.60
N TYR A 371 20.20 -2.37 5.62
CA TYR A 371 20.63 -1.00 5.87
C TYR A 371 22.13 -0.94 6.24
N LEU A 372 22.61 -1.82 7.10
CA LEU A 372 24.04 -1.92 7.44
C LEU A 372 24.92 -2.22 6.22
N GLU A 373 24.43 -3.04 5.29
CA GLU A 373 25.16 -3.41 4.08
C GLU A 373 25.37 -2.21 3.15
N ALA A 374 24.32 -1.47 2.83
CA ALA A 374 24.37 -0.48 1.76
C ALA A 374 23.64 0.84 2.01
N GLY A 375 23.08 1.08 3.21
CA GLY A 375 22.27 2.27 3.49
C GLY A 375 20.91 2.22 2.80
N ILE A 376 20.40 1.04 2.48
CA ILE A 376 19.08 0.82 1.88
C ILE A 376 18.05 0.65 2.99
N ARG A 377 17.03 1.49 3.01
CA ARG A 377 15.96 1.45 4.01
C ARG A 377 14.72 0.74 3.45
N GLY A 378 14.49 -0.51 3.87
CA GLY A 378 13.25 -1.23 3.64
C GLY A 378 12.26 -1.08 4.81
N CYS A 379 11.21 -1.89 4.81
CA CYS A 379 10.19 -1.89 5.85
C CYS A 379 9.77 -3.34 6.17
N GLU A 380 9.79 -3.69 7.44
CA GLU A 380 9.20 -4.96 7.88
C GLU A 380 7.69 -4.94 7.68
N ILE A 381 7.15 -5.97 7.07
CA ILE A 381 5.71 -6.24 6.91
C ILE A 381 5.47 -7.67 7.38
N GLY A 382 5.37 -7.84 8.67
CA GLY A 382 5.31 -9.16 9.26
C GLY A 382 4.93 -9.15 10.74
N TYR A 383 5.72 -9.79 11.55
CA TYR A 383 5.39 -10.04 12.97
C TYR A 383 5.42 -8.79 13.84
N LEU A 384 6.27 -7.83 13.52
CA LEU A 384 6.32 -6.57 14.25
C LEU A 384 5.10 -5.71 13.90
N LEU A 385 4.77 -5.59 12.60
CA LEU A 385 3.59 -4.89 12.09
C LEU A 385 2.28 -5.53 12.57
N ALA A 386 2.22 -6.88 12.68
CA ALA A 386 1.01 -7.60 13.10
C ALA A 386 0.53 -7.22 14.50
N ASP A 387 1.41 -6.55 15.26
CA ASP A 387 1.12 -6.06 16.60
C ASP A 387 0.82 -7.20 17.62
N ARG A 388 0.36 -6.84 18.80
CA ARG A 388 -0.07 -7.80 19.81
C ARG A 388 -1.57 -8.04 19.74
N ASP A 389 -1.97 -9.21 20.18
CA ASP A 389 -3.38 -9.46 20.43
C ASP A 389 -3.89 -8.46 21.49
N PRO A 390 -5.01 -7.77 21.27
CA PRO A 390 -5.49 -6.73 22.17
C PRO A 390 -5.94 -7.26 23.54
N VAL A 391 -6.28 -8.56 23.63
CA VAL A 391 -6.76 -9.20 24.85
C VAL A 391 -5.65 -9.95 25.56
N THR A 392 -4.99 -10.89 24.85
CA THR A 392 -3.94 -11.74 25.45
C THR A 392 -2.59 -11.07 25.55
N ARG A 393 -2.37 -10.00 24.79
CA ARG A 393 -1.10 -9.27 24.65
C ARG A 393 0.05 -10.11 24.10
N GLU A 394 -0.24 -11.28 23.54
CA GLU A 394 0.73 -12.10 22.84
C GLU A 394 1.04 -11.54 21.45
N ASN A 395 2.24 -11.82 20.92
CA ASN A 395 2.59 -11.44 19.56
C ASN A 395 1.72 -12.21 18.56
N ARG A 396 1.18 -11.49 17.56
CA ARG A 396 0.49 -12.12 16.44
C ARG A 396 1.51 -12.57 15.39
N PHE A 397 1.43 -13.83 15.00
CA PHE A 397 2.24 -14.42 13.92
C PHE A 397 1.30 -14.84 12.80
N ASN A 398 1.05 -13.95 11.84
CA ASN A 398 0.05 -14.11 10.77
C ASN A 398 0.49 -15.01 9.60
N GLY A 399 1.66 -15.65 9.70
CA GLY A 399 2.21 -16.57 8.69
C GLY A 399 3.00 -15.91 7.56
N LEU A 400 3.05 -14.59 7.49
CA LEU A 400 3.92 -13.84 6.59
C LEU A 400 4.84 -12.93 7.39
N ASP A 401 6.14 -13.01 7.13
CA ASP A 401 7.16 -12.13 7.72
C ASP A 401 8.11 -11.66 6.62
N LEU A 402 7.80 -10.51 6.06
CA LEU A 402 8.38 -10.05 4.80
C LEU A 402 9.15 -8.74 4.98
N LEU A 403 10.32 -8.65 4.36
CA LEU A 403 10.99 -7.38 4.13
C LEU A 403 10.40 -6.75 2.86
N ARG A 404 9.67 -5.66 3.00
CA ARG A 404 9.14 -4.89 1.88
C ARG A 404 10.15 -3.86 1.40
N LEU A 405 10.41 -3.88 0.10
CA LEU A 405 11.20 -2.89 -0.63
C LEU A 405 10.25 -2.13 -1.57
N ALA A 406 9.58 -1.12 -1.03
CA ALA A 406 8.62 -0.32 -1.79
C ALA A 406 9.36 0.69 -2.66
N ILE A 407 9.17 0.62 -3.98
CA ILE A 407 9.88 1.45 -4.93
C ILE A 407 9.04 2.68 -5.27
N PRO A 408 9.49 3.91 -4.93
CA PRO A 408 8.80 5.13 -5.30
C PRO A 408 8.68 5.29 -6.82
N ARG A 409 7.54 5.80 -7.29
CA ARG A 409 7.26 5.98 -8.71
C ARG A 409 8.16 7.05 -9.32
N ARG A 410 8.86 6.74 -10.43
CA ARG A 410 9.68 7.66 -11.22
C ARG A 410 10.88 8.26 -10.45
N VAL A 411 11.43 7.56 -9.44
CA VAL A 411 12.52 8.07 -8.59
C VAL A 411 13.83 7.37 -8.87
N TYR A 412 13.83 6.06 -8.76
CA TYR A 412 15.03 5.24 -8.93
C TYR A 412 15.13 4.64 -10.34
N THR A 413 16.36 4.40 -10.79
CA THR A 413 16.68 3.77 -12.07
C THR A 413 17.07 2.30 -11.87
N ASP A 414 17.21 1.55 -12.96
CA ASP A 414 17.67 0.14 -12.92
C ASP A 414 19.05 -0.01 -12.31
N ASN A 415 19.92 1.01 -12.37
CA ASN A 415 21.19 0.99 -11.65
C ASN A 415 21.00 0.95 -10.14
N HIS A 416 19.99 1.63 -9.61
CA HIS A 416 19.63 1.53 -8.18
C HIS A 416 19.05 0.14 -7.86
N MET A 417 18.28 -0.45 -8.77
CA MET A 417 17.78 -1.83 -8.61
C MET A 417 18.94 -2.84 -8.57
N ASN A 418 19.97 -2.63 -9.39
CA ASN A 418 21.19 -3.47 -9.35
C ASN A 418 21.92 -3.35 -8.01
N VAL A 419 22.00 -2.14 -7.43
CA VAL A 419 22.60 -1.93 -6.09
C VAL A 419 21.78 -2.64 -5.01
N ILE A 420 20.44 -2.54 -5.07
CA ILE A 420 19.55 -3.22 -4.13
C ILE A 420 19.72 -4.74 -4.20
N ALA A 421 19.72 -5.29 -5.41
CA ALA A 421 19.89 -6.72 -5.63
C ALA A 421 21.25 -7.22 -5.14
N ALA A 422 22.33 -6.49 -5.44
CA ALA A 422 23.67 -6.82 -4.99
C ALA A 422 23.83 -6.76 -3.45
N ALA A 423 23.23 -5.74 -2.81
CA ALA A 423 23.24 -5.64 -1.35
C ALA A 423 22.48 -6.79 -0.69
N LEU A 424 21.30 -7.15 -1.22
CA LEU A 424 20.56 -8.33 -0.76
C LEU A 424 21.38 -9.62 -0.97
N LYS A 425 22.05 -9.76 -2.10
CA LYS A 425 22.94 -10.90 -2.37
C LYS A 425 24.06 -11.02 -1.35
N ASN A 426 24.72 -9.92 -1.02
CA ASN A 426 25.78 -9.91 0.00
C ASN A 426 25.25 -10.35 1.38
N VAL A 427 24.07 -9.86 1.77
CA VAL A 427 23.43 -10.30 3.02
C VAL A 427 23.04 -11.77 2.95
N TYR A 428 22.47 -12.22 1.82
CA TYR A 428 22.07 -13.60 1.61
C TYR A 428 23.26 -14.57 1.67
N ASP A 429 24.40 -14.21 1.08
CA ASP A 429 25.60 -15.06 1.06
C ASP A 429 26.21 -15.26 2.45
N ARG A 430 26.12 -14.23 3.31
CA ARG A 430 26.61 -14.30 4.69
C ARG A 430 25.54 -14.61 5.73
N ARG A 431 24.33 -15.00 5.32
CA ARG A 431 23.17 -15.18 6.22
C ARG A 431 23.43 -16.08 7.42
N GLU A 432 24.27 -17.11 7.25
CA GLU A 432 24.63 -18.03 8.34
C GLU A 432 25.44 -17.35 9.46
N THR A 433 26.02 -16.17 9.20
CA THR A 433 26.71 -15.38 10.23
C THR A 433 25.77 -14.50 11.04
N ILE A 434 24.49 -14.36 10.62
CA ILE A 434 23.44 -13.60 11.30
C ILE A 434 22.73 -14.56 12.25
N THR A 435 23.36 -14.93 13.35
CA THR A 435 22.91 -16.01 14.22
C THR A 435 21.76 -15.63 15.16
N ARG A 436 21.56 -14.35 15.38
CA ARG A 436 20.53 -13.80 16.27
C ARG A 436 19.83 -12.63 15.59
N GLY A 437 18.59 -12.36 16.02
CA GLY A 437 17.78 -11.25 15.54
C GLY A 437 17.76 -10.03 16.46
N VAL A 438 16.58 -9.46 16.63
CA VAL A 438 16.33 -8.29 17.50
C VAL A 438 15.28 -8.62 18.55
N ARG A 439 15.31 -7.89 19.68
CA ARG A 439 14.26 -7.96 20.69
C ARG A 439 13.71 -6.57 21.00
N ILE A 440 12.44 -6.53 21.40
CA ILE A 440 11.74 -5.32 21.79
C ILE A 440 12.21 -4.90 23.19
N THR A 441 12.63 -3.64 23.34
CA THR A 441 12.97 -3.00 24.62
C THR A 441 11.88 -2.04 25.08
N TRP A 442 11.14 -1.46 24.12
CA TRP A 442 9.96 -0.62 24.37
C TRP A 442 9.01 -0.65 23.18
N GLU A 443 7.71 -0.59 23.43
CA GLU A 443 6.69 -0.53 22.38
C GLU A 443 5.46 0.31 22.78
N ALA A 444 4.84 0.95 21.79
CA ALA A 444 3.54 1.60 21.95
C ALA A 444 2.42 0.56 22.07
N PRO A 445 1.29 0.88 22.75
CA PRO A 445 0.15 -0.05 22.90
C PRO A 445 -0.51 -0.46 21.58
N LEU A 446 -0.46 0.40 20.58
CA LEU A 446 -1.02 0.21 19.23
C LEU A 446 -0.02 0.69 18.19
N MET A 447 -0.03 0.04 17.01
CA MET A 447 0.80 0.40 15.85
C MET A 447 2.29 0.52 16.23
N ARG A 448 2.76 -0.40 17.08
CA ARG A 448 4.12 -0.42 17.64
C ARG A 448 5.23 -0.33 16.60
N HIS A 449 5.01 -0.90 15.43
CA HIS A 449 5.94 -0.95 14.32
C HIS A 449 6.60 0.41 13.99
N PHE A 450 5.85 1.52 14.09
CA PHE A 450 6.39 2.85 13.77
C PHE A 450 7.32 3.42 14.84
N THR A 451 7.15 3.03 16.10
CA THR A 451 7.80 3.68 17.24
C THR A 451 8.57 2.74 18.17
N VAL A 452 8.50 1.44 17.91
CA VAL A 452 9.18 0.43 18.73
C VAL A 452 10.66 0.71 18.87
N GLN A 453 11.20 0.48 20.06
CA GLN A 453 12.63 0.44 20.32
C GLN A 453 13.10 -1.01 20.41
N LEU A 454 14.19 -1.27 19.76
CA LEU A 454 14.77 -2.60 19.62
C LEU A 454 16.23 -2.59 20.05
N GLU A 455 16.73 -3.76 20.37
CA GLU A 455 18.17 -4.01 20.50
C GLU A 455 18.54 -5.25 19.71
N ARG A 456 19.77 -5.32 19.25
CA ARG A 456 20.34 -6.48 18.58
C ARG A 456 20.80 -7.51 19.62
N LEU A 457 20.49 -8.79 19.38
CA LEU A 457 20.86 -9.90 20.24
C LEU A 457 22.23 -10.49 19.90
#